data_4c23d0edcc1f074593466b15054b42fd
#
_entry.id   4c23d0edcc1f074593466b15054b42fd
#
_cell.length_a   1.000
_cell.length_b   1.000
_cell.length_c   1.000
_cell.angle_alpha   90.00
_cell.angle_beta   90.00
_cell.angle_gamma   90.00
#
_symmetry.space_group_name_H-M   'P 1'
#
loop_
_entity.id
_entity.type
_entity.pdbx_description
1 polymer ?
#
loop_
_entity_poly.entity_id
_entity_poly.type
_entity_poly.pdbx_seq_one_letter_code
_entity_poly.pdbx_strand_id
1 'polypeptide(L)'
;ILNPLFTDVKSLKGVGPKISELLSKLVGNKIINLILHFPHGYIDRRFNPKIKDAIHNTICTIEIEIIKHTVPNSYSRAPYKVFCKDETGEIILIFFNADKFYLKDTLPVGEKRIVSGKVELYNGKKQITHPDHIVLSSQINSILRIEPSYPLTATLSPKTLGKIIDESLRRIIELPEWISSDMIKKNNWESWYKSIKSVHKSKIIENINQTSNSKTRLAYDELLSNQLALGIVRSKSRKLPGRKLKTNGHLQNKLFTITSFDLTNAQKRTIKEINDDLSSNQRMLRLLQGDVGSGKTIVAISTMLTAIDNSGQATMMAPTEILARQHYETLRPICDACGITLVYLSGKITGKKRTIILDKIKNG
;
A
#
# COMPACT_ATOMS: atom_id res chain seq x y z
N ILE A 1 -14.92 -4.61 22.97
CA ILE A 1 -14.79 -3.23 22.45
C ILE A 1 -14.61 -3.23 20.94
N LEU A 2 -13.69 -4.03 20.35
CA LEU A 2 -13.37 -4.00 18.91
C LEU A 2 -14.36 -4.77 18.00
N ASN A 3 -15.28 -5.55 18.54
CA ASN A 3 -16.21 -6.40 17.77
C ASN A 3 -16.93 -5.67 16.61
N PRO A 4 -17.46 -4.43 16.79
CA PRO A 4 -18.14 -3.73 15.71
C PRO A 4 -17.26 -3.48 14.47
N LEU A 5 -15.96 -3.26 14.67
CA LEU A 5 -14.99 -2.99 13.59
C LEU A 5 -14.64 -4.26 12.80
N PHE A 6 -14.71 -5.43 13.45
CA PHE A 6 -14.39 -6.72 12.82
C PHE A 6 -15.64 -7.45 12.30
N THR A 7 -16.82 -6.82 12.37
CA THR A 7 -18.05 -7.33 11.78
C THR A 7 -17.93 -7.35 10.25
N ASP A 8 -18.62 -8.30 9.61
CA ASP A 8 -18.66 -8.42 8.15
C ASP A 8 -19.32 -7.20 7.50
N VAL A 9 -18.79 -6.75 6.35
CA VAL A 9 -19.31 -5.60 5.59
C VAL A 9 -20.74 -5.77 5.14
N LYS A 10 -21.26 -7.02 5.05
CA LYS A 10 -22.67 -7.31 4.74
C LYS A 10 -23.64 -6.74 5.77
N SER A 11 -23.17 -6.44 6.97
CA SER A 11 -24.00 -5.82 8.03
C SER A 11 -24.25 -4.33 7.80
N LEU A 12 -23.59 -3.71 6.83
CA LEU A 12 -23.76 -2.30 6.47
C LEU A 12 -24.99 -2.12 5.57
N LYS A 13 -25.71 -1.02 5.79
CA LYS A 13 -26.86 -0.67 4.94
C LYS A 13 -26.41 -0.45 3.51
N GLY A 14 -27.09 -1.09 2.57
CA GLY A 14 -26.79 -0.98 1.12
C GLY A 14 -25.71 -1.94 0.61
N VAL A 15 -25.20 -2.84 1.44
CA VAL A 15 -24.24 -3.88 1.03
C VAL A 15 -24.91 -5.22 0.83
N GLY A 16 -25.35 -5.48 -0.40
CA GLY A 16 -25.83 -6.80 -0.83
C GLY A 16 -24.69 -7.76 -1.22
N PRO A 17 -25.02 -9.02 -1.57
CA PRO A 17 -23.99 -10.04 -1.89
C PRO A 17 -23.01 -9.61 -2.96
N LYS A 18 -23.49 -9.02 -4.06
CA LYS A 18 -22.66 -8.54 -5.19
C LYS A 18 -21.67 -7.44 -4.76
N ILE A 19 -22.15 -6.46 -3.98
CA ILE A 19 -21.30 -5.38 -3.47
C ILE A 19 -20.29 -5.93 -2.46
N SER A 20 -20.70 -6.84 -1.58
CA SER A 20 -19.79 -7.48 -0.62
C SER A 20 -18.64 -8.23 -1.30
N GLU A 21 -18.91 -8.90 -2.42
CA GLU A 21 -17.86 -9.57 -3.19
C GLU A 21 -16.86 -8.55 -3.79
N LEU A 22 -17.35 -7.44 -4.35
CA LEU A 22 -16.50 -6.37 -4.86
C LEU A 22 -15.65 -5.72 -3.78
N LEU A 23 -16.23 -5.46 -2.60
CA LEU A 23 -15.50 -4.92 -1.45
C LEU A 23 -14.45 -5.91 -0.93
N SER A 24 -14.77 -7.20 -0.91
CA SER A 24 -13.81 -8.24 -0.48
C SER A 24 -12.58 -8.29 -1.39
N LYS A 25 -12.75 -8.06 -2.70
CA LYS A 25 -11.65 -7.98 -3.67
C LYS A 25 -10.85 -6.66 -3.54
N LEU A 26 -11.52 -5.56 -3.17
CA LEU A 26 -10.90 -4.24 -3.06
C LEU A 26 -10.08 -4.10 -1.77
N VAL A 27 -10.67 -4.42 -0.63
CA VAL A 27 -10.10 -4.10 0.70
C VAL A 27 -10.19 -5.24 1.71
N GLY A 28 -11.12 -6.19 1.50
CA GLY A 28 -11.43 -7.25 2.45
C GLY A 28 -12.89 -7.21 2.92
N ASN A 29 -13.27 -8.15 3.78
CA ASN A 29 -14.67 -8.39 4.17
C ASN A 29 -15.05 -7.81 5.54
N LYS A 30 -14.18 -7.01 6.20
CA LYS A 30 -14.46 -6.44 7.52
C LYS A 30 -14.65 -4.94 7.45
N ILE A 31 -15.44 -4.38 8.35
CA ILE A 31 -15.70 -2.94 8.44
C ILE A 31 -14.39 -2.16 8.61
N ILE A 32 -13.46 -2.67 9.43
CA ILE A 32 -12.15 -2.03 9.63
C ILE A 32 -11.38 -1.85 8.31
N ASN A 33 -11.50 -2.79 7.37
CA ASN A 33 -10.82 -2.70 6.09
C ASN A 33 -11.31 -1.49 5.27
N LEU A 34 -12.62 -1.18 5.33
CA LEU A 34 -13.20 0.02 4.71
C LEU A 34 -12.76 1.31 5.40
N ILE A 35 -12.67 1.30 6.73
CA ILE A 35 -12.23 2.43 7.52
C ILE A 35 -10.77 2.78 7.25
N LEU A 36 -9.92 1.77 6.99
CA LEU A 36 -8.52 1.94 6.64
C LEU A 36 -8.29 2.12 5.12
N HIS A 37 -9.34 2.11 4.31
CA HIS A 37 -9.25 2.41 2.88
C HIS A 37 -9.25 3.92 2.66
N PHE A 38 -8.08 4.53 2.79
CA PHE A 38 -7.92 5.97 2.72
C PHE A 38 -8.09 6.53 1.31
N PRO A 39 -8.61 7.78 1.17
CA PRO A 39 -8.66 8.43 -0.12
C PRO A 39 -7.25 8.74 -0.63
N HIS A 40 -7.02 8.52 -1.92
CA HIS A 40 -5.79 8.89 -2.61
C HIS A 40 -5.76 10.38 -3.00
N GLY A 41 -6.90 11.06 -2.97
CA GLY A 41 -7.04 12.48 -3.30
C GLY A 41 -8.37 13.04 -2.85
N TYR A 42 -8.55 14.33 -3.09
CA TYR A 42 -9.79 15.05 -2.80
C TYR A 42 -10.18 15.90 -4.01
N ILE A 43 -11.48 16.00 -4.26
CA ILE A 43 -12.06 16.82 -5.32
C ILE A 43 -12.73 18.02 -4.66
N ASP A 44 -12.28 19.23 -4.96
CA ASP A 44 -12.93 20.46 -4.49
C ASP A 44 -14.07 20.85 -5.43
N ARG A 45 -15.29 20.77 -4.93
CA ARG A 45 -16.51 21.18 -5.67
C ARG A 45 -17.06 22.52 -5.21
N ARG A 46 -16.34 23.25 -4.36
CA ARG A 46 -16.80 24.55 -3.83
C ARG A 46 -16.67 25.69 -4.83
N PHE A 47 -15.88 25.50 -5.90
CA PHE A 47 -15.76 26.49 -6.96
C PHE A 47 -17.08 26.52 -7.77
N ASN A 48 -17.87 27.57 -7.54
CA ASN A 48 -19.20 27.77 -8.11
C ASN A 48 -19.25 29.04 -8.98
N PRO A 49 -18.59 29.03 -10.15
CA PRO A 49 -18.57 30.17 -11.07
C PRO A 49 -19.83 30.22 -11.93
N LYS A 50 -20.05 31.36 -12.58
CA LYS A 50 -20.90 31.46 -13.77
C LYS A 50 -20.23 30.79 -14.97
N ILE A 51 -21.01 30.44 -16.01
CA ILE A 51 -20.46 29.74 -17.21
C ILE A 51 -19.31 30.55 -17.83
N LYS A 52 -19.41 31.88 -17.90
CA LYS A 52 -18.36 32.74 -18.44
C LYS A 52 -17.03 32.54 -17.71
N ASP A 53 -17.07 32.43 -16.37
CA ASP A 53 -15.89 32.38 -15.50
C ASP A 53 -15.42 30.95 -15.23
N ALA A 54 -16.12 29.94 -15.75
CA ALA A 54 -15.73 28.54 -15.61
C ALA A 54 -14.40 28.28 -16.33
N ILE A 55 -13.41 27.79 -15.58
CA ILE A 55 -12.03 27.61 -16.05
C ILE A 55 -11.88 26.25 -16.71
N HIS A 56 -11.20 26.24 -17.87
CA HIS A 56 -10.87 25.01 -18.57
C HIS A 56 -10.04 24.06 -17.70
N ASN A 57 -10.36 22.80 -17.78
CA ASN A 57 -9.66 21.71 -17.09
C ASN A 57 -9.79 21.72 -15.56
N THR A 58 -10.78 22.45 -15.02
CA THR A 58 -11.08 22.50 -13.57
C THR A 58 -12.46 21.92 -13.27
N ILE A 59 -12.62 21.43 -12.03
CA ILE A 59 -13.94 21.02 -11.54
C ILE A 59 -14.71 22.26 -11.15
N CYS A 60 -15.87 22.44 -11.79
CA CYS A 60 -16.80 23.54 -11.49
C CYS A 60 -18.14 22.97 -11.07
N THR A 61 -18.81 23.67 -10.17
CA THR A 61 -20.20 23.41 -9.79
C THR A 61 -21.03 24.61 -10.28
N ILE A 62 -21.88 24.40 -11.27
CA ILE A 62 -22.52 25.50 -12.01
C ILE A 62 -24.04 25.30 -12.00
N GLU A 63 -24.79 26.37 -11.76
CA GLU A 63 -26.22 26.40 -11.99
C GLU A 63 -26.49 26.69 -13.45
N ILE A 64 -27.29 25.84 -14.09
CA ILE A 64 -27.62 25.89 -15.52
C ILE A 64 -29.12 25.76 -15.72
N GLU A 65 -29.64 26.41 -16.77
CA GLU A 65 -30.98 26.20 -17.31
C GLU A 65 -30.87 25.30 -18.56
N ILE A 66 -31.71 24.29 -18.64
CA ILE A 66 -31.72 23.35 -19.76
C ILE A 66 -32.48 23.93 -20.95
N ILE A 67 -31.82 24.07 -22.10
CA ILE A 67 -32.41 24.65 -23.32
C ILE A 67 -33.03 23.57 -24.19
N LYS A 68 -32.24 22.56 -24.57
CA LYS A 68 -32.65 21.49 -25.45
C LYS A 68 -31.80 20.24 -25.36
N HIS A 69 -32.36 19.12 -25.77
CA HIS A 69 -31.69 17.86 -25.95
C HIS A 69 -31.45 17.55 -27.42
N THR A 70 -30.27 17.00 -27.72
CA THR A 70 -29.96 16.44 -29.02
C THR A 70 -29.66 14.96 -28.86
N VAL A 71 -30.59 14.14 -29.34
CA VAL A 71 -30.51 12.68 -29.30
C VAL A 71 -29.74 12.18 -30.52
N PRO A 72 -28.70 11.37 -30.35
CA PRO A 72 -28.03 10.78 -31.53
C PRO A 72 -28.94 9.78 -32.24
N ASN A 73 -28.77 9.66 -33.55
CA ASN A 73 -29.45 8.62 -34.32
C ASN A 73 -29.02 7.23 -33.85
N SER A 74 -29.92 6.25 -33.91
CA SER A 74 -29.71 4.89 -33.40
C SER A 74 -28.48 4.18 -33.99
N TYR A 75 -28.03 4.58 -35.17
CA TYR A 75 -26.85 4.04 -35.87
C TYR A 75 -25.59 4.88 -35.70
N SER A 76 -25.65 6.01 -34.99
CA SER A 76 -24.51 6.91 -34.79
C SER A 76 -23.83 6.68 -33.47
N ARG A 77 -22.49 6.69 -33.47
CA ARG A 77 -21.67 6.72 -32.24
C ARG A 77 -21.61 8.11 -31.61
N ALA A 78 -22.37 9.09 -32.09
CA ALA A 78 -22.39 10.45 -31.54
C ALA A 78 -22.94 10.44 -30.11
N PRO A 79 -22.38 11.27 -29.22
CA PRO A 79 -22.87 11.38 -27.85
C PRO A 79 -24.23 12.08 -27.79
N TYR A 80 -24.98 11.78 -26.74
CA TYR A 80 -26.16 12.55 -26.35
C TYR A 80 -25.71 13.91 -25.81
N LYS A 81 -26.32 15.02 -26.31
CA LYS A 81 -25.96 16.38 -25.91
C LYS A 81 -27.13 17.10 -25.28
N VAL A 82 -26.88 17.77 -24.16
CA VAL A 82 -27.83 18.67 -23.52
C VAL A 82 -27.26 20.07 -23.59
N PHE A 83 -27.94 20.97 -24.24
CA PHE A 83 -27.55 22.38 -24.35
C PHE A 83 -28.14 23.13 -23.17
N CYS A 84 -27.28 23.86 -22.48
CA CYS A 84 -27.64 24.58 -21.28
C CYS A 84 -27.05 26.00 -21.32
N LYS A 85 -27.66 26.91 -20.54
CA LYS A 85 -27.20 28.31 -20.42
C LYS A 85 -27.30 28.78 -18.98
N ASP A 86 -26.64 29.87 -18.71
CA ASP A 86 -26.96 30.83 -17.65
C ASP A 86 -27.05 32.24 -18.24
N GLU A 87 -27.13 33.29 -17.41
CA GLU A 87 -27.14 34.68 -17.87
C GLU A 87 -25.82 35.13 -18.53
N THR A 88 -24.74 34.37 -18.43
CA THR A 88 -23.40 34.75 -18.88
C THR A 88 -22.90 33.96 -20.11
N GLY A 89 -23.53 32.84 -20.45
CA GLY A 89 -23.09 32.03 -21.58
C GLY A 89 -23.79 30.69 -21.71
N GLU A 90 -23.23 29.85 -22.60
CA GLU A 90 -23.75 28.52 -22.91
C GLU A 90 -22.71 27.45 -22.53
N ILE A 91 -23.21 26.27 -22.14
CA ILE A 91 -22.42 25.07 -21.86
C ILE A 91 -23.14 23.83 -22.38
N ILE A 92 -22.40 22.81 -22.80
CA ILE A 92 -22.95 21.56 -23.33
C ILE A 92 -22.62 20.43 -22.36
N LEU A 93 -23.64 19.69 -21.92
CA LEU A 93 -23.42 18.43 -21.20
C LEU A 93 -23.38 17.30 -22.22
N ILE A 94 -22.36 16.43 -22.11
CA ILE A 94 -22.13 15.33 -23.05
C ILE A 94 -22.23 14.01 -22.31
N PHE A 95 -23.00 13.09 -22.88
CA PHE A 95 -23.20 11.75 -22.33
C PHE A 95 -22.99 10.69 -23.40
N PHE A 96 -22.11 9.74 -23.13
CA PHE A 96 -21.92 8.53 -23.93
C PHE A 96 -22.72 7.38 -23.30
N ASN A 97 -23.39 6.56 -24.10
CA ASN A 97 -24.14 5.38 -23.64
C ASN A 97 -25.15 5.65 -22.52
N ALA A 98 -25.85 6.78 -22.57
CA ALA A 98 -26.81 7.16 -21.54
C ALA A 98 -28.25 6.79 -21.93
N ASP A 99 -29.06 6.44 -20.92
CA ASP A 99 -30.49 6.24 -21.09
C ASP A 99 -31.19 7.57 -21.42
N LYS A 100 -31.91 7.61 -22.55
CA LYS A 100 -32.60 8.81 -23.02
C LYS A 100 -33.72 9.25 -22.08
N PHE A 101 -34.46 8.30 -21.50
CA PHE A 101 -35.58 8.60 -20.60
C PHE A 101 -35.06 9.14 -19.29
N TYR A 102 -34.04 8.52 -18.74
CA TYR A 102 -33.37 9.00 -17.50
C TYR A 102 -32.85 10.43 -17.68
N LEU A 103 -32.19 10.75 -18.79
CA LEU A 103 -31.66 12.11 -19.01
C LEU A 103 -32.77 13.15 -19.17
N LYS A 104 -33.88 12.83 -19.84
CA LYS A 104 -35.01 13.74 -19.96
C LYS A 104 -35.71 14.03 -18.62
N ASP A 105 -35.81 13.01 -17.78
CA ASP A 105 -36.38 13.13 -16.44
C ASP A 105 -35.46 13.94 -15.49
N THR A 106 -34.15 13.66 -15.54
CA THR A 106 -33.15 14.34 -14.70
C THR A 106 -32.88 15.77 -15.10
N LEU A 107 -32.97 16.08 -16.41
CA LEU A 107 -32.67 17.39 -17.02
C LEU A 107 -33.85 17.90 -17.85
N PRO A 108 -35.03 18.19 -17.28
CA PRO A 108 -36.17 18.69 -18.03
C PRO A 108 -35.89 20.05 -18.69
N VAL A 109 -36.36 20.25 -19.91
CA VAL A 109 -36.20 21.51 -20.63
C VAL A 109 -36.93 22.64 -19.92
N GLY A 110 -36.27 23.80 -19.79
CA GLY A 110 -36.78 24.99 -19.09
C GLY A 110 -36.53 24.99 -17.59
N GLU A 111 -36.04 23.90 -17.00
CA GLU A 111 -35.76 23.85 -15.60
C GLU A 111 -34.28 24.13 -15.27
N LYS A 112 -34.03 24.61 -14.03
CA LYS A 112 -32.69 24.83 -13.51
C LYS A 112 -32.17 23.62 -12.77
N ARG A 113 -30.88 23.32 -12.95
CA ARG A 113 -30.15 22.27 -12.27
C ARG A 113 -28.78 22.78 -11.86
N ILE A 114 -28.25 22.18 -10.79
CA ILE A 114 -26.83 22.30 -10.43
C ILE A 114 -26.11 21.12 -11.02
N VAL A 115 -25.07 21.39 -11.78
CA VAL A 115 -24.16 20.36 -12.31
C VAL A 115 -22.75 20.57 -11.77
N SER A 116 -22.08 19.48 -11.42
CA SER A 116 -20.68 19.51 -11.03
C SER A 116 -19.89 18.51 -11.85
N GLY A 117 -18.78 18.98 -12.42
CA GLY A 117 -17.91 18.18 -13.25
C GLY A 117 -16.75 18.97 -13.81
N LYS A 118 -15.87 18.31 -14.52
CA LYS A 118 -14.71 18.92 -15.16
C LYS A 118 -15.15 19.68 -16.42
N VAL A 119 -14.85 20.99 -16.44
CA VAL A 119 -15.15 21.84 -17.61
C VAL A 119 -14.03 21.69 -18.64
N GLU A 120 -14.39 21.38 -19.86
CA GLU A 120 -13.51 21.24 -21.02
C GLU A 120 -13.88 22.26 -22.10
N LEU A 121 -12.91 22.65 -22.91
CA LEU A 121 -13.11 23.47 -24.11
C LEU A 121 -12.97 22.55 -25.33
N TYR A 122 -14.04 22.47 -26.15
CA TYR A 122 -14.01 21.73 -27.40
C TYR A 122 -14.60 22.59 -28.52
N ASN A 123 -13.83 22.84 -29.59
CA ASN A 123 -14.19 23.71 -30.68
C ASN A 123 -14.69 25.11 -30.22
N GLY A 124 -14.03 25.69 -29.22
CA GLY A 124 -14.37 27.00 -28.66
C GLY A 124 -15.61 27.02 -27.75
N LYS A 125 -16.27 25.88 -27.52
CA LYS A 125 -17.43 25.78 -26.62
C LYS A 125 -17.08 25.07 -25.33
N LYS A 126 -17.61 25.57 -24.20
CA LYS A 126 -17.47 24.91 -22.90
C LYS A 126 -18.37 23.68 -22.85
N GLN A 127 -17.84 22.59 -22.33
CA GLN A 127 -18.60 21.35 -22.15
C GLN A 127 -18.22 20.65 -20.84
N ILE A 128 -19.13 19.83 -20.33
CA ILE A 128 -18.87 18.88 -19.25
C ILE A 128 -19.25 17.49 -19.76
N THR A 129 -18.28 16.60 -19.80
CA THR A 129 -18.50 15.21 -20.20
C THR A 129 -18.83 14.38 -18.97
N HIS A 130 -19.98 13.70 -18.97
CA HIS A 130 -20.47 12.91 -17.84
C HIS A 130 -20.38 13.66 -16.49
N PRO A 131 -21.20 14.71 -16.24
CA PRO A 131 -21.19 15.41 -14.97
C PRO A 131 -21.23 14.42 -13.78
N ASP A 132 -20.37 14.62 -12.80
CA ASP A 132 -20.32 13.75 -11.61
C ASP A 132 -21.59 13.87 -10.76
N HIS A 133 -22.15 15.10 -10.69
CA HIS A 133 -23.37 15.39 -9.96
C HIS A 133 -24.33 16.23 -10.81
N ILE A 134 -25.61 15.88 -10.75
CA ILE A 134 -26.74 16.64 -11.30
C ILE A 134 -27.80 16.64 -10.20
N VAL A 135 -28.17 17.80 -9.68
CA VAL A 135 -29.15 17.94 -8.60
C VAL A 135 -30.04 19.18 -8.79
N LEU A 136 -31.11 19.28 -8.00
CA LEU A 136 -31.96 20.46 -7.95
C LEU A 136 -31.21 21.68 -7.36
N SER A 137 -31.55 22.89 -7.77
CA SER A 137 -30.93 24.13 -7.25
C SER A 137 -31.01 24.25 -5.72
N SER A 138 -32.09 23.74 -5.11
CA SER A 138 -32.25 23.66 -3.65
C SER A 138 -31.23 22.78 -2.93
N GLN A 139 -30.57 21.89 -3.65
CA GLN A 139 -29.62 20.92 -3.10
C GLN A 139 -28.14 21.31 -3.29
N ILE A 140 -27.85 22.54 -3.74
CA ILE A 140 -26.50 23.03 -4.01
C ILE A 140 -25.53 22.79 -2.84
N ASN A 141 -25.95 23.03 -1.62
CA ASN A 141 -25.13 22.84 -0.41
C ASN A 141 -24.69 21.38 -0.17
N SER A 142 -25.39 20.43 -0.79
CA SER A 142 -25.01 19.01 -0.70
C SER A 142 -23.78 18.67 -1.56
N ILE A 143 -23.50 19.52 -2.57
CA ILE A 143 -22.40 19.34 -3.52
C ILE A 143 -21.22 20.27 -3.23
N LEU A 144 -21.45 21.50 -2.75
CA LEU A 144 -20.39 22.46 -2.46
C LEU A 144 -19.51 22.02 -1.28
N ARG A 145 -18.75 20.94 -1.49
CA ARG A 145 -17.90 20.32 -0.48
C ARG A 145 -16.61 19.79 -1.11
N ILE A 146 -15.69 19.45 -0.23
CA ILE A 146 -14.52 18.63 -0.59
C ILE A 146 -14.95 17.17 -0.53
N GLU A 147 -14.81 16.46 -1.64
CA GLU A 147 -15.20 15.06 -1.78
C GLU A 147 -13.96 14.17 -1.83
N PRO A 148 -13.85 13.16 -0.95
CA PRO A 148 -12.72 12.23 -1.00
C PRO A 148 -12.82 11.32 -2.23
N SER A 149 -11.69 11.12 -2.90
CA SER A 149 -11.55 10.20 -4.03
C SER A 149 -10.81 8.94 -3.59
N TYR A 150 -11.46 7.79 -3.72
CA TYR A 150 -10.93 6.49 -3.28
C TYR A 150 -10.43 5.66 -4.45
N PRO A 151 -9.40 4.82 -4.25
CA PRO A 151 -9.08 3.75 -5.18
C PRO A 151 -10.29 2.83 -5.38
N LEU A 152 -10.54 2.40 -6.62
CA LEU A 152 -11.72 1.63 -6.99
C LEU A 152 -11.34 0.34 -7.72
N THR A 153 -12.21 -0.66 -7.65
CA THR A 153 -12.21 -1.79 -8.57
C THR A 153 -13.22 -1.55 -9.70
N ALA A 154 -13.04 -2.26 -10.81
CA ALA A 154 -14.03 -2.25 -11.90
C ALA A 154 -15.44 -2.55 -11.37
N THR A 155 -16.45 -1.84 -11.86
CA THR A 155 -17.88 -1.99 -11.58
C THR A 155 -18.38 -1.41 -10.23
N LEU A 156 -17.52 -0.97 -9.32
CA LEU A 156 -17.95 -0.28 -8.09
C LEU A 156 -17.95 1.25 -8.33
N SER A 157 -19.11 1.91 -8.20
CA SER A 157 -19.18 3.34 -8.42
C SER A 157 -18.61 4.15 -7.24
N PRO A 158 -17.96 5.31 -7.49
CA PRO A 158 -17.46 6.20 -6.42
C PRO A 158 -18.54 6.58 -5.40
N LYS A 159 -19.74 6.89 -5.89
CA LYS A 159 -20.89 7.24 -5.03
C LYS A 159 -21.32 6.11 -4.11
N THR A 160 -21.31 4.87 -4.61
CA THR A 160 -21.66 3.70 -3.81
C THR A 160 -20.60 3.46 -2.73
N LEU A 161 -19.32 3.47 -3.11
CA LEU A 161 -18.23 3.29 -2.14
C LEU A 161 -18.24 4.38 -1.07
N GLY A 162 -18.40 5.65 -1.47
CA GLY A 162 -18.46 6.77 -0.52
C GLY A 162 -19.59 6.62 0.51
N LYS A 163 -20.79 6.22 0.08
CA LYS A 163 -21.91 5.95 1.01
C LYS A 163 -21.61 4.81 2.00
N ILE A 164 -20.96 3.75 1.51
CA ILE A 164 -20.62 2.59 2.35
C ILE A 164 -19.53 2.98 3.36
N ILE A 165 -18.52 3.75 2.94
CA ILE A 165 -17.50 4.28 3.85
C ILE A 165 -18.13 5.21 4.88
N ASP A 166 -19.03 6.12 4.49
CA ASP A 166 -19.76 6.99 5.43
C ASP A 166 -20.53 6.18 6.48
N GLU A 167 -21.18 5.08 6.07
CA GLU A 167 -21.89 4.19 7.00
C GLU A 167 -20.91 3.44 7.92
N SER A 168 -19.75 3.02 7.39
CA SER A 168 -18.67 2.41 8.19
C SER A 168 -18.13 3.38 9.25
N LEU A 169 -17.95 4.64 8.89
CA LEU A 169 -17.46 5.69 9.79
C LEU A 169 -18.42 6.00 10.95
N ARG A 170 -19.70 5.72 10.81
CA ARG A 170 -20.67 5.84 11.92
C ARG A 170 -20.47 4.78 12.99
N ARG A 171 -19.86 3.64 12.65
CA ARG A 171 -19.60 2.52 13.57
C ARG A 171 -18.24 2.59 14.25
N ILE A 172 -17.42 3.60 13.93
CA ILE A 172 -16.15 3.82 14.63
C ILE A 172 -16.43 4.21 16.07
N ILE A 173 -15.69 3.57 16.95
CA ILE A 173 -15.70 3.84 18.39
C ILE A 173 -14.39 4.54 18.79
N GLU A 174 -14.41 5.32 19.84
CA GLU A 174 -13.20 5.87 20.43
C GLU A 174 -12.45 4.77 21.19
N LEU A 175 -11.19 4.60 20.84
CA LEU A 175 -10.32 3.60 21.45
C LEU A 175 -9.40 4.27 22.47
N PRO A 176 -8.97 3.56 23.52
CA PRO A 176 -7.91 4.04 24.40
C PRO A 176 -6.66 4.37 23.59
N GLU A 177 -5.96 5.45 23.98
CA GLU A 177 -4.74 5.86 23.28
C GLU A 177 -3.58 4.90 23.62
N TRP A 178 -2.84 4.49 22.61
CA TRP A 178 -1.70 3.57 22.70
C TRP A 178 -0.34 4.23 22.49
N ILE A 179 -0.32 5.51 22.09
CA ILE A 179 0.90 6.29 21.94
C ILE A 179 1.11 7.10 23.21
N SER A 180 2.37 7.29 23.61
CA SER A 180 2.71 8.10 24.78
C SER A 180 2.20 9.54 24.62
N SER A 181 1.73 10.12 25.73
CA SER A 181 1.22 11.49 25.77
C SER A 181 2.25 12.52 25.29
N ASP A 182 3.52 12.31 25.58
CA ASP A 182 4.59 13.21 25.17
C ASP A 182 4.77 13.23 23.65
N MET A 183 4.69 12.07 23.01
CA MET A 183 4.79 11.94 21.57
C MET A 183 3.60 12.59 20.86
N ILE A 184 2.39 12.41 21.40
CA ILE A 184 1.17 13.05 20.89
C ILE A 184 1.28 14.57 20.96
N LYS A 185 1.69 15.10 22.13
CA LYS A 185 1.88 16.54 22.32
C LYS A 185 2.95 17.12 21.41
N LYS A 186 4.12 16.46 21.34
CA LYS A 186 5.25 16.89 20.50
C LYS A 186 4.88 17.04 19.02
N ASN A 187 4.07 16.11 18.51
CA ASN A 187 3.69 16.10 17.10
C ASN A 187 2.34 16.76 16.83
N ASN A 188 1.67 17.27 17.85
CA ASN A 188 0.33 17.84 17.77
C ASN A 188 -0.67 16.90 17.09
N TRP A 189 -0.66 15.62 17.48
CA TRP A 189 -1.54 14.61 16.92
C TRP A 189 -2.88 14.56 17.67
N GLU A 190 -3.94 14.34 16.93
CA GLU A 190 -5.26 13.99 17.48
C GLU A 190 -5.36 12.48 17.78
N SER A 191 -6.43 12.09 18.48
CA SER A 191 -6.74 10.67 18.71
C SER A 191 -6.91 9.93 17.38
N TRP A 192 -6.69 8.62 17.37
CA TRP A 192 -6.92 7.76 16.21
C TRP A 192 -8.32 7.98 15.60
N TYR A 193 -9.36 8.03 16.44
CA TYR A 193 -10.74 8.28 16.04
C TYR A 193 -10.91 9.58 15.25
N LYS A 194 -10.38 10.69 15.76
CA LYS A 194 -10.43 11.98 15.09
C LYS A 194 -9.60 12.00 13.82
N SER A 195 -8.41 11.37 13.83
CA SER A 195 -7.54 11.29 12.67
C SER A 195 -8.18 10.51 11.52
N ILE A 196 -8.81 9.36 11.80
CA ILE A 196 -9.58 8.61 10.80
C ILE A 196 -10.69 9.47 10.19
N LYS A 197 -11.51 10.12 11.03
CA LYS A 197 -12.60 10.97 10.53
C LYS A 197 -12.10 12.15 9.71
N SER A 198 -11.00 12.77 10.13
CA SER A 198 -10.39 13.91 9.43
C SER A 198 -9.92 13.51 8.02
N VAL A 199 -9.28 12.35 7.88
CA VAL A 199 -8.81 11.87 6.56
C VAL A 199 -9.99 11.56 5.63
N HIS A 200 -11.10 11.01 6.13
CA HIS A 200 -12.27 10.70 5.29
C HIS A 200 -13.19 11.91 5.03
N LYS A 201 -13.22 12.89 5.94
CA LYS A 201 -14.13 14.06 5.89
C LYS A 201 -13.35 15.36 5.98
N SER A 202 -12.30 15.50 5.20
CA SER A 202 -11.52 16.74 5.18
C SER A 202 -12.39 17.92 4.76
N LYS A 203 -12.38 18.99 5.56
CA LYS A 203 -13.05 20.27 5.24
C LYS A 203 -12.11 21.27 4.57
N ILE A 204 -10.82 21.00 4.58
CA ILE A 204 -9.77 21.87 4.08
C ILE A 204 -8.91 21.05 3.13
N ILE A 205 -8.67 21.57 1.94
CA ILE A 205 -7.56 21.09 1.10
C ILE A 205 -6.30 21.80 1.63
N GLU A 206 -5.75 21.28 2.70
CA GLU A 206 -4.34 21.51 2.96
C GLU A 206 -3.60 20.90 1.78
N ASN A 207 -2.74 21.70 1.14
CA ASN A 207 -2.04 21.34 -0.09
C ASN A 207 -1.82 19.83 -0.22
N ILE A 208 -2.29 19.27 -1.32
CA ILE A 208 -2.26 17.82 -1.62
C ILE A 208 -0.87 17.22 -1.37
N ASN A 209 0.16 18.04 -1.36
CA ASN A 209 1.56 17.71 -1.11
C ASN A 209 2.00 17.84 0.37
N GLN A 210 1.19 18.39 1.27
CA GLN A 210 1.50 18.43 2.70
C GLN A 210 0.81 17.27 3.41
N THR A 211 1.62 16.44 4.03
CA THR A 211 1.15 15.33 4.86
C THR A 211 0.42 15.93 6.07
N SER A 212 -0.90 15.82 6.13
CA SER A 212 -1.66 16.30 7.28
C SER A 212 -1.24 15.56 8.55
N ASN A 213 -1.34 16.23 9.72
CA ASN A 213 -1.07 15.61 11.02
C ASN A 213 -1.84 14.30 11.22
N SER A 214 -3.09 14.24 10.74
CA SER A 214 -3.90 13.02 10.79
C SER A 214 -3.32 11.89 9.96
N LYS A 215 -2.84 12.14 8.74
CA LYS A 215 -2.17 11.13 7.91
C LYS A 215 -0.86 10.67 8.54
N THR A 216 -0.06 11.60 9.08
CA THR A 216 1.20 11.28 9.76
C THR A 216 0.95 10.41 10.99
N ARG A 217 -0.09 10.72 11.77
CA ARG A 217 -0.52 9.92 12.92
C ARG A 217 -0.88 8.48 12.50
N LEU A 218 -1.71 8.34 11.46
CA LEU A 218 -2.14 7.02 10.99
C LEU A 218 -1.01 6.22 10.35
N ALA A 219 -0.08 6.87 9.64
CA ALA A 219 1.13 6.24 9.12
C ALA A 219 2.04 5.72 10.25
N TYR A 220 2.15 6.50 11.34
CA TYR A 220 2.88 6.03 12.52
C TYR A 220 2.23 4.80 13.15
N ASP A 221 0.90 4.76 13.26
CA ASP A 221 0.17 3.59 13.79
C ASP A 221 0.43 2.34 12.97
N GLU A 222 0.40 2.46 11.64
CA GLU A 222 0.67 1.35 10.72
C GLU A 222 2.10 0.82 10.88
N LEU A 223 3.09 1.73 10.91
CA LEU A 223 4.49 1.36 11.12
C LEU A 223 4.72 0.74 12.50
N LEU A 224 4.11 1.29 13.55
CA LEU A 224 4.19 0.75 14.91
C LEU A 224 3.60 -0.65 14.98
N SER A 225 2.40 -0.85 14.41
CA SER A 225 1.72 -2.15 14.32
C SER A 225 2.60 -3.18 13.63
N ASN A 226 3.21 -2.84 12.52
CA ASN A 226 4.13 -3.71 11.77
C ASN A 226 5.36 -4.06 12.62
N GLN A 227 6.00 -3.07 13.26
CA GLN A 227 7.17 -3.31 14.11
C GLN A 227 6.83 -4.17 15.33
N LEU A 228 5.65 -3.97 15.93
CA LEU A 228 5.20 -4.81 17.05
C LEU A 228 4.93 -6.26 16.59
N ALA A 229 4.29 -6.45 15.45
CA ALA A 229 4.06 -7.78 14.88
C ALA A 229 5.38 -8.52 14.63
N LEU A 230 6.35 -7.84 14.00
CA LEU A 230 7.69 -8.38 13.78
C LEU A 230 8.41 -8.66 15.12
N GLY A 231 8.27 -7.77 16.10
CA GLY A 231 8.83 -7.96 17.44
C GLY A 231 8.28 -9.21 18.15
N ILE A 232 6.98 -9.44 18.04
CA ILE A 232 6.31 -10.65 18.57
C ILE A 232 6.82 -11.92 17.89
N VAL A 233 6.92 -11.92 16.55
CA VAL A 233 7.44 -13.06 15.79
C VAL A 233 8.90 -13.35 16.19
N ARG A 234 9.74 -12.32 16.25
CA ARG A 234 11.14 -12.43 16.69
C ARG A 234 11.26 -12.98 18.12
N SER A 235 10.42 -12.45 19.04
CA SER A 235 10.39 -12.93 20.43
C SER A 235 10.00 -14.42 20.52
N LYS A 236 9.00 -14.85 19.75
CA LYS A 236 8.61 -16.27 19.68
C LYS A 236 9.73 -17.14 19.12
N SER A 237 10.40 -16.69 18.04
CA SER A 237 11.51 -17.43 17.43
C SER A 237 12.70 -17.56 18.36
N ARG A 238 13.03 -16.49 19.12
CA ARG A 238 14.12 -16.51 20.12
C ARG A 238 13.84 -17.42 21.31
N LYS A 239 12.57 -17.64 21.67
CA LYS A 239 12.20 -18.57 22.76
C LYS A 239 12.44 -20.03 22.41
N LEU A 240 12.60 -20.38 21.13
CA LEU A 240 12.95 -21.73 20.73
C LEU A 240 14.44 -22.00 21.11
N PRO A 241 14.73 -23.13 21.78
CA PRO A 241 16.08 -23.42 22.17
C PRO A 241 17.00 -23.52 20.95
N GLY A 242 18.14 -22.84 21.01
CA GLY A 242 19.22 -22.93 20.05
C GLY A 242 20.30 -23.90 20.53
N ARG A 243 21.08 -24.47 19.60
CA ARG A 243 22.29 -25.20 19.94
C ARG A 243 23.39 -24.18 20.23
N LYS A 244 23.98 -24.25 21.42
CA LYS A 244 25.17 -23.44 21.74
C LYS A 244 26.33 -23.90 20.88
N LEU A 245 26.97 -22.99 20.16
CA LEU A 245 28.16 -23.26 19.41
C LEU A 245 29.38 -22.68 20.15
N LYS A 246 30.45 -23.45 20.20
CA LYS A 246 31.75 -22.97 20.71
C LYS A 246 32.38 -22.11 19.61
N THR A 247 32.81 -20.92 19.96
CA THR A 247 33.38 -19.95 19.01
C THR A 247 34.91 -19.90 19.16
N ASN A 248 35.58 -21.07 19.30
CA ASN A 248 37.02 -21.18 19.51
C ASN A 248 37.86 -20.72 18.32
N GLY A 249 37.22 -20.50 17.18
CA GLY A 249 37.81 -19.83 16.06
C GLY A 249 38.84 -20.61 15.26
N HIS A 250 38.95 -21.94 15.35
CA HIS A 250 39.96 -22.68 14.60
C HIS A 250 39.84 -22.47 13.09
N LEU A 251 38.68 -22.74 12.50
CA LEU A 251 38.42 -22.49 11.08
C LEU A 251 38.32 -21.01 10.76
N GLN A 252 37.78 -20.18 11.68
CA GLN A 252 37.78 -18.73 11.49
C GLN A 252 39.19 -18.15 11.44
N ASN A 253 40.10 -18.56 12.33
CA ASN A 253 41.50 -18.12 12.31
C ASN A 253 42.19 -18.56 11.02
N LYS A 254 41.95 -19.80 10.57
CA LYS A 254 42.46 -20.30 9.31
C LYS A 254 41.95 -19.48 8.11
N LEU A 255 40.66 -19.14 8.11
CA LEU A 255 40.10 -18.23 7.10
C LEU A 255 40.87 -16.89 7.06
N PHE A 256 41.08 -16.25 8.20
CA PHE A 256 41.76 -14.95 8.24
C PHE A 256 43.25 -15.03 7.88
N THR A 257 43.88 -16.18 8.03
CA THR A 257 45.24 -16.42 7.55
C THR A 257 45.30 -16.62 6.02
N ILE A 258 44.27 -17.24 5.43
CA ILE A 258 44.19 -17.48 4.00
C ILE A 258 43.80 -16.21 3.22
N THR A 259 42.98 -15.32 3.84
CA THR A 259 42.59 -14.07 3.18
C THR A 259 43.76 -13.11 3.14
N SER A 260 44.01 -12.52 1.97
CA SER A 260 45.12 -11.59 1.72
C SER A 260 44.88 -10.17 2.23
N PHE A 261 43.81 -9.93 3.04
CA PHE A 261 43.41 -8.62 3.52
C PHE A 261 42.98 -8.66 4.98
N ASP A 262 43.16 -7.54 5.68
CA ASP A 262 42.72 -7.35 7.04
C ASP A 262 41.21 -7.03 7.10
N LEU A 263 40.54 -7.62 8.08
CA LEU A 263 39.14 -7.28 8.36
C LEU A 263 39.02 -5.84 8.85
N THR A 264 38.02 -5.14 8.33
CA THR A 264 37.65 -3.81 8.86
C THR A 264 37.13 -3.91 10.30
N ASN A 265 37.18 -2.79 11.04
CA ASN A 265 36.64 -2.74 12.40
C ASN A 265 35.15 -3.09 12.46
N ALA A 266 34.36 -2.70 11.43
CA ALA A 266 32.95 -3.05 11.32
C ALA A 266 32.74 -4.55 11.16
N GLN A 267 33.53 -5.21 10.30
CA GLN A 267 33.49 -6.66 10.11
C GLN A 267 33.89 -7.41 11.40
N LYS A 268 34.97 -7.01 12.06
CA LYS A 268 35.42 -7.60 13.35
C LYS A 268 34.33 -7.49 14.41
N ARG A 269 33.72 -6.32 14.56
CA ARG A 269 32.60 -6.09 15.49
C ARG A 269 31.41 -6.98 15.17
N THR A 270 31.01 -7.05 13.90
CA THR A 270 29.86 -7.86 13.46
C THR A 270 30.08 -9.35 13.68
N ILE A 271 31.29 -9.86 13.38
CA ILE A 271 31.66 -11.26 13.65
C ILE A 271 31.61 -11.56 15.14
N LYS A 272 32.10 -10.65 15.98
CA LYS A 272 32.01 -10.80 17.44
C LYS A 272 30.56 -10.89 17.91
N GLU A 273 29.71 -9.97 17.48
CA GLU A 273 28.29 -9.98 17.83
C GLU A 273 27.58 -11.28 17.37
N ILE A 274 27.90 -11.78 16.19
CA ILE A 274 27.37 -13.06 15.68
C ILE A 274 27.87 -14.23 16.52
N ASN A 275 29.15 -14.24 16.90
CA ASN A 275 29.73 -15.28 17.75
C ASN A 275 29.09 -15.27 19.16
N ASP A 276 28.81 -14.10 19.72
CA ASP A 276 28.10 -13.96 21.01
C ASP A 276 26.67 -14.53 20.88
N ASP A 277 25.94 -14.22 19.81
CA ASP A 277 24.62 -14.79 19.53
C ASP A 277 24.67 -16.33 19.37
N LEU A 278 25.63 -16.88 18.60
CA LEU A 278 25.79 -18.32 18.39
C LEU A 278 26.18 -19.09 19.65
N SER A 279 26.88 -18.44 20.58
CA SER A 279 27.24 -19.03 21.88
C SER A 279 26.09 -19.03 22.87
N SER A 280 24.99 -18.37 22.59
CA SER A 280 23.80 -18.30 23.44
C SER A 280 22.94 -19.57 23.33
N ASN A 281 21.96 -19.71 24.25
CA ASN A 281 20.95 -20.78 24.20
C ASN A 281 19.80 -20.49 23.22
N GLN A 282 19.84 -19.38 22.52
CA GLN A 282 18.76 -18.92 21.66
C GLN A 282 19.12 -19.11 20.20
N ARG A 283 18.09 -19.31 19.35
CA ARG A 283 18.31 -19.31 17.91
C ARG A 283 18.64 -17.91 17.42
N MET A 284 19.74 -17.78 16.69
CA MET A 284 20.11 -16.51 16.07
C MET A 284 19.22 -16.27 14.82
N LEU A 285 18.67 -15.06 14.73
CA LEU A 285 18.08 -14.50 13.53
C LEU A 285 18.61 -13.09 13.37
N ARG A 286 19.54 -12.88 12.45
CA ARG A 286 20.25 -11.60 12.28
C ARG A 286 20.23 -11.15 10.83
N LEU A 287 19.93 -9.88 10.60
CA LEU A 287 20.08 -9.22 9.30
C LEU A 287 21.46 -8.58 9.23
N LEU A 288 22.26 -8.96 8.23
CA LEU A 288 23.53 -8.31 7.90
C LEU A 288 23.31 -7.35 6.72
N GLN A 289 23.42 -6.06 6.97
CA GLN A 289 23.24 -5.01 5.97
C GLN A 289 24.53 -4.22 5.78
N GLY A 290 24.79 -3.80 4.55
CA GLY A 290 25.94 -3.00 4.16
C GLY A 290 25.96 -2.79 2.66
N ASP A 291 26.80 -1.86 2.19
CA ASP A 291 26.93 -1.52 0.78
C ASP A 291 27.48 -2.67 -0.08
N VAL A 292 27.32 -2.56 -1.40
CA VAL A 292 27.93 -3.50 -2.33
C VAL A 292 29.46 -3.39 -2.19
N GLY A 293 30.12 -4.55 -2.09
CA GLY A 293 31.58 -4.56 -1.87
C GLY A 293 32.05 -4.40 -0.41
N SER A 294 31.14 -4.18 0.57
CA SER A 294 31.52 -4.05 1.99
C SER A 294 32.02 -5.37 2.64
N GLY A 295 32.08 -6.46 1.90
CA GLY A 295 32.58 -7.73 2.38
C GLY A 295 31.58 -8.52 3.26
N LYS A 296 30.27 -8.37 3.05
CA LYS A 296 29.24 -9.17 3.76
C LYS A 296 29.48 -10.68 3.64
N THR A 297 30.00 -11.13 2.52
CA THR A 297 30.28 -12.54 2.24
C THR A 297 31.32 -13.10 3.21
N ILE A 298 32.38 -12.38 3.55
CA ILE A 298 33.42 -12.87 4.49
C ILE A 298 32.85 -13.06 5.90
N VAL A 299 31.94 -12.18 6.33
CA VAL A 299 31.23 -12.31 7.60
C VAL A 299 30.32 -13.55 7.61
N ALA A 300 29.61 -13.78 6.51
CA ALA A 300 28.77 -14.98 6.35
C ALA A 300 29.61 -16.28 6.37
N ILE A 301 30.73 -16.30 5.63
CA ILE A 301 31.65 -17.45 5.63
C ILE A 301 32.19 -17.72 7.03
N SER A 302 32.65 -16.68 7.73
CA SER A 302 33.14 -16.79 9.10
C SER A 302 32.09 -17.41 10.05
N THR A 303 30.83 -17.02 9.90
CA THR A 303 29.69 -17.60 10.63
C THR A 303 29.46 -19.07 10.31
N MET A 304 29.52 -19.44 9.02
CA MET A 304 29.34 -20.80 8.55
C MET A 304 30.45 -21.71 9.07
N LEU A 305 31.69 -21.24 9.10
CA LEU A 305 32.84 -21.96 9.64
C LEU A 305 32.69 -22.24 11.12
N THR A 306 32.10 -21.32 11.90
CA THR A 306 31.78 -21.58 13.32
C THR A 306 30.81 -22.76 13.47
N ALA A 307 29.81 -22.88 12.61
CA ALA A 307 28.88 -24.00 12.64
C ALA A 307 29.59 -25.33 12.31
N ILE A 308 30.50 -25.30 11.35
CA ILE A 308 31.27 -26.48 10.91
C ILE A 308 32.27 -26.91 11.98
N ASP A 309 32.96 -25.99 12.65
CA ASP A 309 33.83 -26.26 13.80
C ASP A 309 33.09 -26.99 14.94
N ASN A 310 31.78 -26.84 15.01
CA ASN A 310 30.92 -27.52 15.99
C ASN A 310 30.24 -28.77 15.42
N SER A 311 30.82 -29.41 14.43
CA SER A 311 30.28 -30.63 13.74
C SER A 311 28.85 -30.40 13.21
N GLY A 312 28.58 -29.21 12.72
CA GLY A 312 27.35 -28.82 12.04
C GLY A 312 27.56 -28.71 10.52
N GLN A 313 26.47 -28.61 9.79
CA GLN A 313 26.47 -28.25 8.38
C GLN A 313 26.04 -26.82 8.21
N ALA A 314 26.52 -26.15 7.18
CA ALA A 314 26.13 -24.79 6.84
C ALA A 314 25.61 -24.73 5.39
N THR A 315 24.63 -23.90 5.14
CA THR A 315 24.03 -23.71 3.81
C THR A 315 23.96 -22.24 3.48
N MET A 316 24.41 -21.89 2.25
CA MET A 316 24.23 -20.55 1.68
C MET A 316 23.23 -20.63 0.53
N MET A 317 22.16 -19.84 0.59
CA MET A 317 21.19 -19.71 -0.48
C MET A 317 21.38 -18.41 -1.25
N ALA A 318 21.22 -18.46 -2.56
CA ALA A 318 21.25 -17.29 -3.43
C ALA A 318 19.97 -17.25 -4.30
N PRO A 319 19.47 -16.05 -4.65
CA PRO A 319 18.21 -15.91 -5.38
C PRO A 319 18.29 -16.38 -6.84
N THR A 320 19.49 -16.45 -7.42
CA THR A 320 19.70 -16.88 -8.81
C THR A 320 20.82 -17.94 -8.90
N GLU A 321 20.74 -18.76 -9.94
CA GLU A 321 21.78 -19.78 -10.23
C GLU A 321 23.15 -19.14 -10.48
N ILE A 322 23.17 -17.97 -11.13
CA ILE A 322 24.41 -17.24 -11.42
C ILE A 322 25.11 -16.84 -10.11
N LEU A 323 24.38 -16.24 -9.19
CA LEU A 323 24.92 -15.86 -7.88
C LEU A 323 25.32 -17.08 -7.04
N ALA A 324 24.55 -18.15 -7.08
CA ALA A 324 24.89 -19.39 -6.38
C ALA A 324 26.21 -19.98 -6.91
N ARG A 325 26.41 -19.96 -8.22
CA ARG A 325 27.66 -20.40 -8.86
C ARG A 325 28.83 -19.51 -8.50
N GLN A 326 28.65 -18.20 -8.55
CA GLN A 326 29.67 -17.22 -8.14
C GLN A 326 30.11 -17.44 -6.69
N HIS A 327 29.14 -17.66 -5.78
CA HIS A 327 29.46 -17.99 -4.38
C HIS A 327 30.20 -19.33 -4.27
N TYR A 328 29.78 -20.34 -5.03
CA TYR A 328 30.49 -21.64 -5.03
C TYR A 328 31.94 -21.50 -5.44
N GLU A 329 32.21 -20.78 -6.54
CA GLU A 329 33.58 -20.54 -7.06
C GLU A 329 34.43 -19.74 -6.05
N THR A 330 33.84 -18.76 -5.39
CA THR A 330 34.52 -17.97 -4.35
C THR A 330 34.82 -18.79 -3.09
N LEU A 331 33.90 -19.66 -2.68
CA LEU A 331 34.03 -20.47 -1.47
C LEU A 331 34.95 -21.67 -1.63
N ARG A 332 35.03 -22.23 -2.83
CA ARG A 332 35.76 -23.46 -3.11
C ARG A 332 37.23 -23.45 -2.63
N PRO A 333 38.05 -22.46 -3.00
CA PRO A 333 39.45 -22.42 -2.54
C PRO A 333 39.58 -22.32 -1.03
N ILE A 334 38.65 -21.62 -0.36
CA ILE A 334 38.62 -21.49 1.09
C ILE A 334 38.27 -22.85 1.74
N CYS A 335 37.24 -23.52 1.21
CA CYS A 335 36.80 -24.81 1.71
C CYS A 335 37.88 -25.87 1.51
N ASP A 336 38.50 -25.92 0.35
CA ASP A 336 39.61 -26.84 0.02
C ASP A 336 40.79 -26.62 1.01
N ALA A 337 41.19 -25.38 1.22
CA ALA A 337 42.23 -25.05 2.18
C ALA A 337 41.89 -25.41 3.62
N CYS A 338 40.60 -25.33 4.00
CA CYS A 338 40.10 -25.70 5.33
C CYS A 338 39.82 -27.19 5.49
N GLY A 339 39.90 -28.00 4.42
CA GLY A 339 39.55 -29.43 4.44
C GLY A 339 38.03 -29.67 4.54
N ILE A 340 37.22 -28.76 4.02
CA ILE A 340 35.74 -28.79 4.11
C ILE A 340 35.16 -29.25 2.75
N THR A 341 34.24 -30.19 2.79
CA THR A 341 33.52 -30.64 1.58
C THR A 341 32.47 -29.59 1.22
N LEU A 342 32.63 -28.94 0.06
CA LEU A 342 31.66 -28.00 -0.51
C LEU A 342 30.88 -28.66 -1.64
N VAL A 343 29.57 -28.57 -1.60
CA VAL A 343 28.68 -29.05 -2.67
C VAL A 343 27.84 -27.89 -3.23
N TYR A 344 27.57 -27.95 -4.53
CA TYR A 344 26.72 -27.03 -5.25
C TYR A 344 25.40 -27.69 -5.64
N LEU A 345 24.29 -27.05 -5.39
CA LEU A 345 22.96 -27.54 -5.74
C LEU A 345 22.15 -26.43 -6.42
N SER A 346 21.64 -26.69 -7.61
CA SER A 346 20.76 -25.80 -8.35
C SER A 346 19.59 -26.55 -9.00
N GLY A 347 18.61 -25.83 -9.56
CA GLY A 347 17.51 -26.44 -10.30
C GLY A 347 17.92 -27.26 -11.53
N LYS A 348 19.10 -26.97 -12.10
CA LYS A 348 19.63 -27.73 -13.25
C LYS A 348 20.26 -29.08 -12.88
N ILE A 349 20.57 -29.29 -11.61
CA ILE A 349 21.12 -30.55 -11.13
C ILE A 349 19.95 -31.48 -10.82
N THR A 350 19.76 -32.49 -11.67
CA THR A 350 18.63 -33.43 -11.60
C THR A 350 19.11 -34.89 -11.60
N GLY A 351 18.19 -35.84 -11.40
CA GLY A 351 18.45 -37.29 -11.47
C GLY A 351 19.50 -37.77 -10.48
N LYS A 352 20.27 -38.77 -10.87
CA LYS A 352 21.29 -39.45 -10.03
C LYS A 352 22.30 -38.49 -9.39
N LYS A 353 22.71 -37.44 -10.11
CA LYS A 353 23.64 -36.42 -9.55
C LYS A 353 23.06 -35.71 -8.35
N ARG A 354 21.78 -35.35 -8.43
CA ARG A 354 21.06 -34.69 -7.31
C ARG A 354 20.93 -35.63 -6.10
N THR A 355 20.54 -36.88 -6.36
CA THR A 355 20.43 -37.92 -5.31
C THR A 355 21.73 -38.11 -4.55
N ILE A 356 22.86 -38.24 -5.26
CA ILE A 356 24.19 -38.41 -4.64
C ILE A 356 24.54 -37.19 -3.74
N ILE A 357 24.23 -35.96 -4.18
CA ILE A 357 24.49 -34.76 -3.39
C ILE A 357 23.62 -34.75 -2.13
N LEU A 358 22.33 -35.07 -2.29
CA LEU A 358 21.38 -35.10 -1.16
C LEU A 358 21.75 -36.17 -0.14
N ASP A 359 22.21 -37.36 -0.60
CA ASP A 359 22.68 -38.42 0.27
C ASP A 359 23.94 -38.00 1.04
N LYS A 360 24.88 -37.32 0.40
CA LYS A 360 26.07 -36.77 1.07
C LYS A 360 25.67 -35.76 2.16
N ILE A 361 24.71 -34.85 1.87
CA ILE A 361 24.19 -33.88 2.84
C ILE A 361 23.48 -34.57 4.01
N LYS A 362 22.77 -35.68 3.72
CA LYS A 362 22.04 -36.45 4.74
C LYS A 362 22.98 -37.21 5.68
N ASN A 363 24.08 -37.66 5.19
CA ASN A 363 25.02 -38.50 5.95
C ASN A 363 26.12 -37.70 6.68
N GLY A 364 26.23 -36.41 6.48
CA GLY A 364 27.16 -35.50 7.13
C GLY A 364 28.29 -35.10 6.20
#